data_5c0a5162ad9fbed36418166244e147fe
#
_entry.id   5c0a5162ad9fbed36418166244e147fe
#
_cell.length_a   1.000
_cell.length_b   1.000
_cell.length_c   1.000
_cell.angle_alpha   90.00
_cell.angle_beta   90.00
_cell.angle_gamma   90.00
#
_symmetry.space_group_name_H-M   'P 1'
#
loop_
_entity.id
_entity.type
_entity.pdbx_description
1 polymer ?
#
loop_
_entity_poly.entity_id
_entity_poly.type
_entity_poly.pdbx_seq_one_letter_code
_entity_poly.pdbx_strand_id
1 'polypeptide(L)'
;MRGKIRLKHYSIRTEDAYVDWIKRFVWHFGKRHPRDLGAREVEEFLTHLAVHGRVAASTQNQAKSALLFLYREVLDMELPWLDNIEHAKAPKRLPVVLTPFEVQAMLSRLQGQYWLVGSLLYGTGLRLLECLRL
;
A
#
# COMPACT_ATOMS: atom_id res chain seq x y z
N MET A 1 -9.04 -8.40 14.73
CA MET A 1 -8.12 -7.66 13.85
C MET A 1 -8.64 -6.26 13.48
N ARG A 2 -9.78 -6.10 12.78
CA ARG A 2 -10.32 -4.78 12.36
C ARG A 2 -10.41 -3.79 13.53
N GLY A 3 -10.86 -4.21 14.72
CA GLY A 3 -10.90 -3.35 15.91
C GLY A 3 -9.54 -2.79 16.33
N LYS A 4 -8.46 -3.58 16.28
CA LYS A 4 -7.10 -3.10 16.61
C LYS A 4 -6.57 -2.10 15.56
N ILE A 5 -6.90 -2.29 14.28
CA ILE A 5 -6.53 -1.36 13.20
C ILE A 5 -7.20 0.00 13.43
N ARG A 6 -8.50 0.01 13.79
CA ARG A 6 -9.27 1.22 14.08
C ARG A 6 -8.80 1.94 15.34
N LEU A 7 -8.46 1.20 16.40
CA LEU A 7 -7.88 1.77 17.63
C LEU A 7 -6.56 2.50 17.35
N LYS A 8 -5.79 2.08 16.34
CA LYS A 8 -4.56 2.77 15.90
C LYS A 8 -4.79 3.86 14.86
N HIS A 9 -6.05 4.26 14.64
CA HIS A 9 -6.44 5.33 13.70
C HIS A 9 -5.96 5.13 12.25
N TYR A 10 -5.78 3.89 11.82
CA TYR A 10 -5.50 3.62 10.41
C TYR A 10 -6.73 3.89 9.54
N SER A 11 -6.48 4.29 8.29
CA SER A 11 -7.55 4.52 7.33
C SER A 11 -8.29 3.22 6.98
N ILE A 12 -9.57 3.34 6.59
CA ILE A 12 -10.38 2.21 6.11
C ILE A 12 -9.69 1.48 4.96
N ARG A 13 -9.04 2.22 4.06
CA ARG A 13 -8.27 1.64 2.94
C ARG A 13 -7.11 0.79 3.43
N THR A 14 -6.42 1.20 4.50
CA THR A 14 -5.34 0.41 5.12
C THR A 14 -5.92 -0.84 5.79
N GLU A 15 -7.07 -0.71 6.45
CA GLU A 15 -7.78 -1.84 7.07
C GLU A 15 -8.09 -2.92 6.03
N ASP A 16 -8.70 -2.53 4.91
CA ASP A 16 -9.10 -3.46 3.87
C ASP A 16 -7.87 -4.10 3.18
N ALA A 17 -6.83 -3.34 2.90
CA ALA A 17 -5.59 -3.85 2.34
C ALA A 17 -4.92 -4.88 3.26
N TYR A 18 -4.85 -4.61 4.56
CA TYR A 18 -4.25 -5.53 5.53
C TYR A 18 -5.06 -6.82 5.65
N VAL A 19 -6.40 -6.71 5.72
CA VAL A 19 -7.28 -7.88 5.76
C VAL A 19 -7.12 -8.72 4.50
N ASP A 20 -7.01 -8.10 3.32
CA ASP A 20 -6.84 -8.83 2.06
C ASP A 20 -5.49 -9.58 2.02
N TRP A 21 -4.39 -8.93 2.41
CA TRP A 21 -3.07 -9.59 2.48
C TRP A 21 -3.06 -10.78 3.42
N ILE A 22 -3.70 -10.66 4.59
CA ILE A 22 -3.78 -11.76 5.56
C ILE A 22 -4.63 -12.90 5.02
N LYS A 23 -5.74 -12.62 4.34
CA LYS A 23 -6.52 -13.66 3.67
C LYS A 23 -5.70 -14.41 2.64
N ARG A 24 -4.97 -13.69 1.78
CA ARG A 24 -4.07 -14.30 0.78
C ARG A 24 -3.01 -15.18 1.42
N PHE A 25 -2.39 -14.72 2.50
CA PHE A 25 -1.41 -15.49 3.27
C PHE A 25 -2.01 -16.80 3.81
N VAL A 26 -3.16 -16.71 4.48
CA VAL A 26 -3.85 -17.89 5.05
C VAL A 26 -4.29 -18.85 3.95
N TRP A 27 -4.77 -18.36 2.82
CA TRP A 27 -5.17 -19.22 1.70
C TRP A 27 -3.99 -19.88 1.03
N HIS A 28 -2.86 -19.21 0.93
CA HIS A 28 -1.62 -19.76 0.36
C HIS A 28 -1.17 -21.02 1.08
N PHE A 29 -1.37 -21.08 2.40
CA PHE A 29 -1.05 -22.23 3.24
C PHE A 29 -2.26 -23.13 3.58
N GLY A 30 -3.23 -23.22 2.68
CA GLY A 30 -4.35 -24.18 2.83
C GLY A 30 -5.29 -23.85 3.98
N LYS A 31 -5.49 -22.58 4.32
CA LYS A 31 -6.36 -22.09 5.41
C LYS A 31 -5.91 -22.54 6.81
N ARG A 32 -4.63 -22.80 7.01
CA ARG A 32 -4.05 -23.04 8.34
C ARG A 32 -4.17 -21.79 9.21
N HIS A 33 -4.32 -21.99 10.51
CA HIS A 33 -4.42 -20.85 11.43
C HIS A 33 -3.07 -20.11 11.48
N PRO A 34 -3.04 -18.75 11.45
CA PRO A 34 -1.79 -17.99 11.46
C PRO A 34 -0.86 -18.26 12.63
N ARG A 35 -1.37 -18.71 13.78
CA ARG A 35 -0.53 -19.13 14.91
C ARG A 35 0.32 -20.36 14.62
N ASP A 36 -0.12 -21.20 13.68
CA ASP A 36 0.58 -22.42 13.27
C ASP A 36 1.56 -22.16 12.11
N LEU A 37 1.61 -20.89 11.64
CA LEU A 37 2.48 -20.43 10.59
C LEU A 37 3.53 -19.50 11.22
N GLY A 38 4.80 -19.80 10.97
CA GLY A 38 5.90 -19.06 11.57
C GLY A 38 6.72 -18.26 10.57
N ALA A 39 7.98 -18.07 10.93
CA ALA A 39 9.00 -17.38 10.19
C ALA A 39 9.09 -17.84 8.75
N ARG A 40 9.27 -19.14 8.62
CA ARG A 40 9.52 -19.80 7.35
C ARG A 40 8.38 -19.58 6.37
N GLU A 41 7.15 -19.70 6.83
CA GLU A 41 5.97 -19.52 5.99
C GLU A 41 5.80 -18.06 5.56
N VAL A 42 6.15 -17.10 6.41
CA VAL A 42 6.11 -15.68 6.03
C VAL A 42 7.17 -15.36 4.98
N GLU A 43 8.41 -15.86 5.14
CA GLU A 43 9.46 -15.68 4.14
C GLU A 43 9.10 -16.34 2.81
N GLU A 44 8.58 -17.57 2.85
CA GLU A 44 8.11 -18.30 1.67
C GLU A 44 7.03 -17.51 0.92
N PHE A 45 6.04 -16.99 1.65
CA PHE A 45 4.98 -16.20 1.04
C PHE A 45 5.49 -14.90 0.41
N LEU A 46 6.36 -14.16 1.10
CA LEU A 46 6.95 -12.93 0.56
C LEU A 46 7.84 -13.21 -0.66
N THR A 47 8.59 -14.29 -0.63
CA THR A 47 9.39 -14.77 -1.78
C THR A 47 8.49 -15.17 -2.95
N HIS A 48 7.39 -15.90 -2.67
CA HIS A 48 6.41 -16.25 -3.68
C HIS A 48 5.80 -15.00 -4.36
N LEU A 49 5.47 -13.97 -3.59
CA LEU A 49 4.98 -12.71 -4.14
C LEU A 49 6.02 -12.02 -5.06
N ALA A 50 7.30 -12.06 -4.68
CA ALA A 50 8.36 -11.44 -5.46
C ALA A 50 8.62 -12.20 -6.77
N VAL A 51 8.74 -13.52 -6.71
CA VAL A 51 9.17 -14.37 -7.82
C VAL A 51 8.00 -14.74 -8.74
N HIS A 52 6.93 -15.29 -8.19
CA HIS A 52 5.79 -15.79 -8.97
C HIS A 52 4.73 -14.72 -9.19
N GLY A 53 4.43 -13.92 -8.16
CA GLY A 53 3.48 -12.82 -8.25
C GLY A 53 3.98 -11.62 -9.05
N ARG A 54 5.29 -11.51 -9.26
CA ARG A 54 5.95 -10.37 -9.94
C ARG A 54 5.43 -9.02 -9.45
N VAL A 55 5.07 -8.95 -8.16
CA VAL A 55 4.51 -7.73 -7.58
C VAL A 55 5.60 -6.67 -7.40
N ALA A 56 5.20 -5.40 -7.50
CA ALA A 56 6.12 -4.29 -7.23
C ALA A 56 6.66 -4.35 -5.80
N ALA A 57 7.87 -3.83 -5.58
CA ALA A 57 8.51 -3.78 -4.28
C ALA A 57 7.63 -3.09 -3.20
N SER A 58 6.90 -2.03 -3.57
CA SER A 58 5.93 -1.36 -2.69
C SER A 58 4.79 -2.29 -2.25
N THR A 59 4.32 -3.15 -3.14
CA THR A 59 3.26 -4.13 -2.87
C THR A 59 3.76 -5.23 -1.92
N GLN A 60 4.99 -5.72 -2.14
CA GLN A 60 5.63 -6.68 -1.25
C GLN A 60 5.85 -6.09 0.16
N ASN A 61 6.30 -4.84 0.24
CA ASN A 61 6.46 -4.13 1.51
C ASN A 61 5.12 -3.93 2.23
N GLN A 62 4.03 -3.69 1.50
CA GLN A 62 2.69 -3.59 2.07
C GLN A 62 2.23 -4.95 2.64
N ALA A 63 2.46 -6.04 1.92
CA ALA A 63 2.17 -7.39 2.42
C ALA A 63 2.97 -7.70 3.69
N LYS A 64 4.29 -7.40 3.71
CA LYS A 64 5.13 -7.52 4.90
C LYS A 64 4.56 -6.74 6.08
N SER A 65 4.19 -5.47 5.89
CA SER A 65 3.61 -4.63 6.95
C SER A 65 2.31 -5.20 7.50
N ALA A 66 1.45 -5.77 6.65
CA ALA A 66 0.22 -6.41 7.07
C ALA A 66 0.47 -7.67 7.93
N LEU A 67 1.45 -8.49 7.56
CA LEU A 67 1.84 -9.67 8.33
C LEU A 67 2.50 -9.29 9.67
N LEU A 68 3.40 -8.29 9.68
CA LEU A 68 3.96 -7.73 10.92
C LEU A 68 2.86 -7.29 11.88
N PHE A 69 1.88 -6.55 11.36
CA PHE A 69 0.73 -6.11 12.14
C PHE A 69 -0.08 -7.29 12.69
N LEU A 70 -0.31 -8.34 11.89
CA LEU A 70 -1.01 -9.54 12.33
C LEU A 70 -0.30 -10.18 13.52
N TYR A 71 0.99 -10.47 13.38
CA TYR A 71 1.72 -11.21 14.41
C TYR A 71 1.95 -10.38 15.66
N ARG A 72 2.43 -9.16 15.55
CA ARG A 72 2.74 -8.29 16.70
C ARG A 72 1.49 -7.79 17.42
N GLU A 73 0.53 -7.25 16.66
CA GLU A 73 -0.58 -6.52 17.25
C GLU A 73 -1.82 -7.39 17.50
N VAL A 74 -2.03 -8.43 16.70
CA VAL A 74 -3.24 -9.25 16.81
C VAL A 74 -2.98 -10.53 17.56
N LEU A 75 -1.91 -11.23 17.23
CA LEU A 75 -1.55 -12.53 17.83
C LEU A 75 -0.66 -12.38 19.06
N ASP A 76 -0.10 -11.18 19.30
CA ASP A 76 0.80 -10.89 20.40
C ASP A 76 2.02 -11.83 20.42
N MET A 77 2.60 -12.02 19.24
CA MET A 77 3.76 -12.89 19.01
C MET A 77 4.94 -12.04 18.55
N GLU A 78 6.04 -12.11 19.29
CA GLU A 78 7.31 -11.52 18.86
C GLU A 78 7.95 -12.43 17.81
N LEU A 79 8.27 -11.84 16.67
CA LEU A 79 8.97 -12.50 15.59
C LEU A 79 10.25 -11.69 15.27
N PRO A 80 11.34 -11.87 16.05
CA PRO A 80 12.55 -11.05 15.97
C PRO A 80 13.17 -11.01 14.57
N TRP A 81 13.00 -12.09 13.80
CA TRP A 81 13.53 -12.23 12.44
C TRP A 81 12.71 -11.45 11.38
N LEU A 82 11.46 -11.07 11.66
CA LEU A 82 10.67 -10.24 10.73
C LEU A 82 11.28 -8.85 10.53
N ASP A 83 12.01 -8.34 11.50
CA ASP A 83 12.73 -7.08 11.37
C ASP A 83 13.92 -7.18 10.42
N ASN A 84 14.49 -8.38 10.30
CA ASN A 84 15.65 -8.67 9.45
C ASN A 84 15.26 -8.96 7.99
N ILE A 85 13.96 -9.14 7.66
CA ILE A 85 13.56 -9.28 6.26
C ILE A 85 13.80 -7.93 5.57
N GLU A 86 14.75 -7.94 4.63
CA GLU A 86 15.05 -6.74 3.84
C GLU A 86 13.80 -6.22 3.13
N HIS A 87 13.66 -4.89 3.15
CA HIS A 87 12.65 -4.23 2.33
C HIS A 87 13.04 -4.37 0.85
N ALA A 88 12.08 -4.79 0.03
CA ALA A 88 12.30 -4.80 -1.41
C ALA A 88 12.67 -3.40 -1.89
N LYS A 89 13.84 -3.27 -2.52
CA LYS A 89 14.33 -2.01 -3.05
C LYS A 89 13.50 -1.62 -4.28
N ALA A 90 12.73 -0.56 -4.17
CA ALA A 90 12.08 0.04 -5.33
C ALA A 90 13.08 0.97 -6.05
N PRO A 91 13.20 0.88 -7.38
CA PRO A 91 13.98 1.87 -8.11
C PRO A 91 13.36 3.26 -7.89
N LYS A 92 14.17 4.21 -7.42
CA LYS A 92 13.75 5.62 -7.32
C LYS A 92 13.54 6.16 -8.75
N ARG A 93 12.30 6.19 -9.19
CA ARG A 93 11.94 6.92 -10.40
C ARG A 93 11.64 8.35 -10.00
N LEU A 94 12.43 9.29 -10.53
CA LEU A 94 12.10 10.70 -10.41
C LEU A 94 10.81 10.95 -11.21
N PRO A 95 9.80 11.60 -10.62
CA PRO A 95 8.61 11.97 -11.37
C PRO A 95 8.99 12.93 -12.51
N VAL A 96 8.36 12.75 -13.66
CA VAL A 96 8.45 13.71 -14.76
C VAL A 96 7.65 14.93 -14.33
N VAL A 97 8.34 16.07 -14.22
CA VAL A 97 7.71 17.35 -13.88
C VAL A 97 7.46 18.10 -15.19
N LEU A 98 6.18 18.45 -15.42
CA LEU A 98 5.81 19.28 -16.57
C LEU A 98 6.30 20.71 -16.39
N THR A 99 6.77 21.32 -17.45
CA THR A 99 7.10 22.75 -17.49
C THR A 99 5.81 23.60 -17.38
N PRO A 100 5.88 24.86 -16.92
CA PRO A 100 4.72 25.75 -16.89
C PRO A 100 4.03 25.89 -18.25
N PHE A 101 4.81 25.89 -19.32
CA PHE A 101 4.30 25.96 -20.70
C PHE A 101 3.47 24.72 -21.07
N GLU A 102 3.96 23.52 -20.74
CA GLU A 102 3.24 22.27 -21.00
C GLU A 102 1.96 22.20 -20.18
N VAL A 103 1.97 22.65 -18.92
CA VAL A 103 0.77 22.73 -18.08
C VAL A 103 -0.24 23.69 -18.68
N GLN A 104 0.19 24.88 -19.14
CA GLN A 104 -0.69 25.84 -19.77
C GLN A 104 -1.31 25.29 -21.06
N ALA A 105 -0.50 24.64 -21.89
CA ALA A 105 -0.96 23.99 -23.13
C ALA A 105 -1.96 22.86 -22.85
N MET A 106 -1.80 22.11 -21.75
CA MET A 106 -2.74 21.09 -21.31
C MET A 106 -4.05 21.72 -20.80
N LEU A 107 -3.97 22.71 -19.91
CA LEU A 107 -5.14 23.36 -19.35
C LEU A 107 -5.98 24.08 -20.41
N SER A 108 -5.37 24.67 -21.44
CA SER A 108 -6.09 25.34 -22.54
C SER A 108 -6.94 24.39 -23.38
N ARG A 109 -6.69 23.08 -23.33
CA ARG A 109 -7.49 22.06 -24.01
C ARG A 109 -8.63 21.49 -23.18
N LEU A 110 -8.68 21.81 -21.89
CA LEU A 110 -9.76 21.40 -20.99
C LEU A 110 -10.90 22.39 -21.06
N GLN A 111 -12.13 21.93 -20.86
CA GLN A 111 -13.33 22.76 -20.86
C GLN A 111 -14.18 22.51 -19.63
N GLY A 112 -14.98 23.52 -19.23
CA GLY A 112 -15.95 23.45 -18.15
C GLY A 112 -15.34 23.01 -16.83
N GLN A 113 -15.96 22.03 -16.19
CA GLN A 113 -15.52 21.51 -14.88
C GLN A 113 -14.11 20.91 -14.89
N TYR A 114 -13.67 20.34 -15.99
CA TYR A 114 -12.32 19.75 -16.09
C TYR A 114 -11.25 20.83 -16.07
N TRP A 115 -11.48 21.96 -16.74
CA TRP A 115 -10.59 23.12 -16.67
C TRP A 115 -10.52 23.67 -15.24
N LEU A 116 -11.66 23.81 -14.56
CA LEU A 116 -11.71 24.30 -13.18
C LEU A 116 -10.92 23.39 -12.23
N VAL A 117 -11.19 22.07 -12.28
CA VAL A 117 -10.48 21.08 -11.45
C VAL A 117 -8.98 21.09 -11.75
N GLY A 118 -8.58 21.07 -13.03
CA GLY A 118 -7.18 21.13 -13.43
C GLY A 118 -6.46 22.39 -12.95
N SER A 119 -7.12 23.54 -13.07
CA SER A 119 -6.59 24.83 -12.61
C SER A 119 -6.45 24.89 -11.09
N LEU A 120 -7.43 24.37 -10.35
CA LEU A 120 -7.35 24.28 -8.89
C LEU A 120 -6.22 23.35 -8.44
N LEU A 121 -6.10 22.16 -9.05
CA LEU A 121 -5.03 21.23 -8.72
C LEU A 121 -3.64 21.84 -8.95
N TYR A 122 -3.46 22.52 -10.07
CA TYR A 122 -2.17 23.15 -10.39
C TYR A 122 -1.88 24.37 -9.52
N GLY A 123 -2.87 25.24 -9.31
CA GLY A 123 -2.67 26.50 -8.58
C GLY A 123 -2.58 26.34 -7.06
N THR A 124 -3.24 25.33 -6.49
CA THR A 124 -3.29 25.13 -5.02
C THR A 124 -2.48 23.96 -4.53
N GLY A 125 -2.10 23.02 -5.39
CA GLY A 125 -1.43 21.78 -5.00
C GLY A 125 -2.32 20.79 -4.23
N LEU A 126 -3.63 20.96 -4.25
CA LEU A 126 -4.60 20.03 -3.64
C LEU A 126 -4.50 18.64 -4.25
N ARG A 127 -4.75 17.61 -3.45
CA ARG A 127 -4.94 16.26 -3.98
C ARG A 127 -6.28 16.17 -4.70
N LEU A 128 -6.38 15.31 -5.72
CA LEU A 128 -7.60 15.17 -6.52
C LEU A 128 -8.86 15.00 -5.67
N LEU A 129 -8.83 14.13 -4.66
CA LEU A 129 -10.01 13.91 -3.80
C LEU A 129 -10.32 15.09 -2.87
N GLU A 130 -9.33 15.90 -2.52
CA GLU A 130 -9.53 17.14 -1.76
C GLU A 130 -10.22 18.17 -2.65
N CYS A 131 -9.75 18.33 -3.88
CA CYS A 131 -10.36 19.22 -4.86
C CYS A 131 -11.82 18.83 -5.21
N LEU A 132 -12.10 17.53 -5.34
CA LEU A 132 -13.45 17.04 -5.67
C LEU A 132 -14.47 17.11 -4.50
N ARG A 133 -14.02 17.48 -3.31
CA ARG A 133 -14.86 17.64 -2.12
C ARG A 133 -15.13 19.11 -1.76
N LEU A 134 -14.58 20.04 -2.54
CA LEU A 134 -14.90 21.46 -2.46
C LEU A 134 -16.29 21.74 -3.04
#